data_5fed060e3d7f115e3eb4a9be4cfc90bf
#
_entry.id   5fed060e3d7f115e3eb4a9be4cfc90bf
#
_cell.length_a   1.000
_cell.length_b   1.000
_cell.length_c   1.000
_cell.angle_alpha   90.00
_cell.angle_beta   90.00
_cell.angle_gamma   90.00
#
_symmetry.space_group_name_H-M   'P 1'
#
loop_
_entity.id
_entity.type
_entity.pdbx_description
1 polymer ?
#
loop_
_entity_poly.entity_id
_entity_poly.type
_entity_poly.pdbx_seq_one_letter_code
_entity_poly.pdbx_strand_id
1 'polypeptide(L)'
;NITPTTFATASFSGAVTAATSAKITQVAITSSSNAVAWDASAAANAYHVTTENTTFSAPSNAVEGAIISVELAQGGTVRTIAWNTVFEFAASTAPTVTATANKTDIFSFRYNGSVWQEIGRVQNLAQT
;
A
#
# COMPACT_ATOMS: atom_id res chain seq x y z
N ASN A 1 22.21 -2.47 -29.48
CA ASN A 1 22.43 -2.68 -28.04
C ASN A 1 21.93 -1.50 -27.23
N ILE A 2 21.02 -1.75 -26.31
CA ILE A 2 20.49 -0.70 -25.43
C ILE A 2 21.28 -0.73 -24.12
N THR A 3 21.99 0.35 -23.85
CA THR A 3 22.65 0.55 -22.54
C THR A 3 21.58 0.66 -21.45
N PRO A 4 21.77 0.07 -20.25
CA PRO A 4 20.87 0.25 -19.15
C PRO A 4 20.58 1.73 -18.90
N THR A 5 19.32 2.10 -18.95
CA THR A 5 18.88 3.49 -18.82
C THR A 5 17.77 3.59 -17.79
N THR A 6 17.81 4.65 -16.99
CA THR A 6 16.70 4.98 -16.09
C THR A 6 15.72 5.88 -16.83
N PHE A 7 14.45 5.44 -16.93
CA PHE A 7 13.37 6.25 -17.47
C PHE A 7 12.58 6.86 -16.33
N ALA A 8 12.30 8.14 -16.39
CA ALA A 8 11.36 8.76 -15.47
C ALA A 8 9.94 8.26 -15.75
N THR A 9 9.60 8.07 -17.03
CA THR A 9 8.31 7.50 -17.46
C THR A 9 8.52 6.78 -18.79
N ALA A 10 7.86 5.63 -18.95
CA ALA A 10 7.82 4.90 -20.21
C ALA A 10 6.38 4.45 -20.48
N SER A 11 5.93 4.56 -21.73
CA SER A 11 4.64 4.03 -22.18
C SER A 11 4.89 2.92 -23.21
N PHE A 12 4.16 1.84 -23.05
CA PHE A 12 4.24 0.69 -23.95
C PHE A 12 2.84 0.42 -24.51
N SER A 13 2.73 0.30 -25.82
CA SER A 13 1.47 -0.03 -26.49
C SER A 13 1.21 -1.53 -26.61
N GLY A 14 2.18 -2.34 -26.24
CA GLY A 14 2.12 -3.81 -26.28
C GLY A 14 2.53 -4.42 -24.94
N ALA A 15 2.65 -5.74 -24.91
CA ALA A 15 3.08 -6.46 -23.72
C ALA A 15 4.52 -6.12 -23.33
N VAL A 16 4.75 -6.01 -22.03
CA VAL A 16 6.08 -5.86 -21.44
C VAL A 16 6.47 -7.20 -20.83
N THR A 17 7.60 -7.77 -21.27
CA THR A 17 8.11 -9.05 -20.78
C THR A 17 9.42 -8.82 -20.02
N ALA A 18 9.45 -9.25 -18.76
CA ALA A 18 10.68 -9.38 -18.00
C ALA A 18 11.19 -10.82 -18.13
N ALA A 19 12.44 -11.00 -18.55
CA ALA A 19 13.00 -12.33 -18.81
C ALA A 19 13.15 -13.19 -17.54
N THR A 20 13.33 -12.56 -16.38
CA THR A 20 13.52 -13.25 -15.10
C THR A 20 12.52 -12.80 -14.04
N SER A 21 12.53 -11.51 -13.69
CA SER A 21 11.63 -10.96 -12.69
C SER A 21 11.37 -9.48 -12.94
N ALA A 22 10.21 -9.02 -12.53
CA ALA A 22 9.89 -7.61 -12.40
C ALA A 22 9.51 -7.32 -10.94
N LYS A 23 9.94 -6.17 -10.42
CA LYS A 23 9.64 -5.77 -9.04
C LYS A 23 9.24 -4.30 -8.97
N ILE A 24 8.36 -4.01 -8.03
CA ILE A 24 8.13 -2.63 -7.57
C ILE A 24 8.86 -2.52 -6.23
N THR A 25 9.75 -1.54 -6.12
CA THR A 25 10.54 -1.33 -4.90
C THR A 25 9.62 -1.07 -3.71
N GLN A 26 9.87 -1.76 -2.61
CA GLN A 26 9.16 -1.55 -1.36
C GLN A 26 9.65 -0.25 -0.69
N VAL A 27 8.72 0.62 -0.34
CA VAL A 27 9.00 1.96 0.19
C VAL A 27 8.32 2.15 1.54
N ALA A 28 9.08 2.65 2.52
CA ALA A 28 8.55 2.98 3.83
C ALA A 28 7.61 4.20 3.73
N ILE A 29 6.43 4.07 4.35
CA ILE A 29 5.54 5.20 4.60
C ILE A 29 5.37 5.35 6.12
N THR A 30 5.43 6.56 6.62
CA THR A 30 5.44 6.84 8.05
C THR A 30 4.22 7.66 8.47
N SER A 31 3.81 7.50 9.73
CA SER A 31 2.78 8.35 10.31
C SER A 31 3.37 9.58 10.98
N SER A 32 2.62 10.67 10.94
CA SER A 32 2.90 11.90 11.66
C SER A 32 1.57 12.55 12.02
N SER A 33 1.44 13.02 13.25
CA SER A 33 0.20 13.65 13.74
C SER A 33 -1.04 12.75 13.54
N ASN A 34 -0.87 11.46 13.82
CA ASN A 34 -1.92 10.43 13.71
C ASN A 34 -2.43 10.19 12.27
N ALA A 35 -1.63 10.49 11.27
CA ALA A 35 -1.99 10.26 9.87
C ALA A 35 -0.82 9.69 9.06
N VAL A 36 -1.12 8.79 8.14
CA VAL A 36 -0.18 8.33 7.10
C VAL A 36 -0.54 9.03 5.80
N ALA A 37 0.42 9.78 5.25
CA ALA A 37 0.34 10.29 3.89
C ALA A 37 0.96 9.24 2.94
N TRP A 38 0.15 8.75 2.02
CA TRP A 38 0.56 7.72 1.06
C TRP A 38 0.58 8.29 -0.35
N ASP A 39 1.74 8.43 -0.95
CA ASP A 39 1.87 8.81 -2.36
C ASP A 39 1.86 7.55 -3.23
N ALA A 40 0.77 7.34 -3.96
CA ALA A 40 0.58 6.16 -4.79
C ALA A 40 1.59 6.05 -5.93
N SER A 41 2.15 7.18 -6.39
CA SER A 41 3.16 7.19 -7.45
C SER A 41 4.58 6.88 -6.95
N ALA A 42 4.87 7.20 -5.69
CA ALA A 42 6.18 7.01 -5.09
C ALA A 42 6.31 5.72 -4.30
N ALA A 43 5.20 5.19 -3.77
CA ALA A 43 5.18 4.05 -2.88
C ALA A 43 4.05 3.07 -3.22
N ALA A 44 3.97 2.63 -4.47
CA ALA A 44 2.95 1.67 -4.88
C ALA A 44 3.05 0.34 -4.10
N ASN A 45 4.26 -0.07 -3.74
CA ASN A 45 4.52 -1.19 -2.85
C ASN A 45 5.07 -0.63 -1.54
N ALA A 46 4.20 -0.37 -0.58
CA ALA A 46 4.53 0.31 0.66
C ALA A 46 4.67 -0.64 1.86
N TYR A 47 5.38 -0.18 2.89
CA TYR A 47 5.30 -0.78 4.21
C TYR A 47 5.22 0.31 5.29
N HIS A 48 4.51 0.00 6.37
CA HIS A 48 4.34 0.88 7.51
C HIS A 48 4.51 0.09 8.81
N VAL A 49 5.43 0.54 9.66
CA VAL A 49 5.54 0.04 11.03
C VAL A 49 4.82 1.01 11.96
N THR A 50 3.86 0.51 12.72
CA THR A 50 3.04 1.37 13.57
C THR A 50 3.84 1.98 14.70
N THR A 51 3.72 3.28 14.88
CA THR A 51 4.34 4.04 15.99
C THR A 51 3.31 4.79 16.82
N GLU A 52 2.13 5.03 16.25
CA GLU A 52 1.01 5.73 16.87
C GLU A 52 -0.32 5.19 16.33
N ASN A 53 -1.43 5.48 17.00
CA ASN A 53 -2.75 5.28 16.42
C ASN A 53 -2.88 6.21 15.22
N THR A 54 -3.27 5.69 14.07
CA THR A 54 -3.21 6.48 12.85
C THR A 54 -4.34 6.20 11.87
N THR A 55 -4.61 7.17 11.00
CA THR A 55 -5.53 7.05 9.88
C THR A 55 -4.74 7.07 8.57
N PHE A 56 -4.96 6.09 7.71
CA PHE A 56 -4.49 6.17 6.33
C PHE A 56 -5.29 7.24 5.59
N SER A 57 -4.62 8.31 5.21
CA SER A 57 -5.21 9.42 4.43
C SER A 57 -5.51 8.97 2.99
N ALA A 58 -6.31 9.74 2.27
CA ALA A 58 -6.50 9.49 0.84
C ALA A 58 -5.14 9.52 0.13
N PRO A 59 -4.78 8.46 -0.61
CA PRO A 59 -3.52 8.46 -1.35
C PRO A 59 -3.45 9.58 -2.37
N SER A 60 -2.33 10.28 -2.42
CA SER A 60 -2.06 11.30 -3.43
C SER A 60 -1.58 10.65 -4.75
N ASN A 61 -1.63 11.44 -5.84
CA ASN A 61 -1.18 11.02 -7.18
C ASN A 61 -1.85 9.72 -7.67
N ALA A 62 -3.12 9.55 -7.32
CA ALA A 62 -3.91 8.41 -7.76
C ALA A 62 -4.21 8.52 -9.26
N VAL A 63 -3.99 7.42 -9.99
CA VAL A 63 -4.27 7.30 -11.43
C VAL A 63 -5.14 6.07 -11.63
N GLU A 64 -6.19 6.20 -12.42
CA GLU A 64 -7.09 5.09 -12.74
C GLU A 64 -6.30 3.86 -13.25
N GLY A 65 -6.62 2.71 -12.68
CA GLY A 65 -5.92 1.45 -12.98
C GLY A 65 -4.69 1.18 -12.11
N ALA A 66 -4.25 2.14 -11.28
CA ALA A 66 -3.15 1.92 -10.35
C ALA A 66 -3.49 0.85 -9.32
N ILE A 67 -2.50 0.02 -8.99
CA ILE A 67 -2.58 -0.96 -7.91
C ILE A 67 -1.52 -0.60 -6.88
N ILE A 68 -1.93 -0.53 -5.62
CA ILE A 68 -1.03 -0.27 -4.49
C ILE A 68 -1.22 -1.35 -3.42
N SER A 69 -0.17 -1.60 -2.67
CA SER A 69 -0.17 -2.56 -1.57
C SER A 69 0.58 -1.99 -0.38
N VAL A 70 0.12 -2.30 0.82
CA VAL A 70 0.83 -1.93 2.05
C VAL A 70 0.97 -3.14 2.96
N GLU A 71 2.21 -3.39 3.39
CA GLU A 71 2.52 -4.24 4.53
C GLU A 71 2.43 -3.37 5.79
N LEU A 72 1.57 -3.75 6.72
CA LEU A 72 1.32 -3.02 7.95
C LEU A 72 1.75 -3.88 9.13
N ALA A 73 2.86 -3.49 9.75
CA ALA A 73 3.46 -4.22 10.86
C ALA A 73 3.15 -3.53 12.20
N GLN A 74 2.56 -4.28 13.13
CA GLN A 74 2.45 -3.81 14.52
C GLN A 74 3.83 -3.83 15.18
N GLY A 75 4.16 -2.74 15.86
CA GLY A 75 5.33 -2.71 16.74
C GLY A 75 5.10 -3.47 18.05
N GLY A 76 5.99 -3.28 19.03
CA GLY A 76 5.83 -3.85 20.36
C GLY A 76 4.62 -3.33 21.14
N THR A 77 4.08 -2.19 20.75
CA THR A 77 2.83 -1.61 21.29
C THR A 77 1.78 -1.62 20.19
N VAL A 78 0.66 -2.27 20.44
CA VAL A 78 -0.45 -2.36 19.50
C VAL A 78 -1.07 -0.98 19.26
N ARG A 79 -1.30 -0.66 17.99
CA ARG A 79 -1.90 0.60 17.55
C ARG A 79 -3.17 0.33 16.74
N THR A 80 -4.11 1.26 16.81
CA THR A 80 -5.33 1.22 16.01
C THR A 80 -5.09 1.90 14.67
N ILE A 81 -5.70 1.35 13.64
CA ILE A 81 -5.64 1.87 12.27
C ILE A 81 -7.05 2.18 11.80
N ALA A 82 -7.24 3.39 11.29
CA ALA A 82 -8.43 3.81 10.60
C ALA A 82 -8.11 4.08 9.12
N TRP A 83 -9.14 4.08 8.29
CA TRP A 83 -9.02 4.26 6.84
C TRP A 83 -9.87 5.44 6.39
N ASN A 84 -9.32 6.27 5.50
CA ASN A 84 -10.10 7.31 4.84
C ASN A 84 -11.24 6.69 4.04
N THR A 85 -12.33 7.40 3.88
CA THR A 85 -13.52 6.93 3.16
C THR A 85 -13.28 6.66 1.67
N VAL A 86 -12.15 7.09 1.11
CA VAL A 86 -11.76 6.77 -0.25
C VAL A 86 -11.38 5.29 -0.43
N PHE A 87 -11.10 4.59 0.67
CA PHE A 87 -10.88 3.14 0.64
C PHE A 87 -12.21 2.42 0.76
N GLU A 88 -12.55 1.61 -0.23
CA GLU A 88 -13.76 0.79 -0.24
C GLU A 88 -13.45 -0.65 0.14
N PHE A 89 -14.24 -1.16 1.08
CA PHE A 89 -14.15 -2.52 1.60
C PHE A 89 -15.46 -3.28 1.38
N ALA A 90 -15.39 -4.60 1.40
CA ALA A 90 -16.57 -5.45 1.28
C ALA A 90 -17.63 -5.10 2.33
N ALA A 91 -18.90 -5.05 1.91
CA ALA A 91 -20.04 -4.70 2.75
C ALA A 91 -19.89 -3.33 3.45
N SER A 92 -19.13 -2.40 2.83
CA SER A 92 -18.83 -1.07 3.39
C SER A 92 -18.23 -1.11 4.79
N THR A 93 -17.54 -2.19 5.12
CA THR A 93 -16.97 -2.40 6.46
C THR A 93 -15.44 -2.46 6.39
N ALA A 94 -14.79 -1.44 6.94
CA ALA A 94 -13.33 -1.42 7.05
C ALA A 94 -12.83 -2.56 7.95
N PRO A 95 -11.73 -3.21 7.60
CA PRO A 95 -11.17 -4.28 8.42
C PRO A 95 -10.63 -3.76 9.75
N THR A 96 -10.79 -4.55 10.80
CA THR A 96 -9.99 -4.35 12.00
C THR A 96 -8.59 -4.92 11.76
N VAL A 97 -7.59 -4.06 11.84
CA VAL A 97 -6.19 -4.50 11.73
C VAL A 97 -5.83 -5.39 12.91
N THR A 98 -5.00 -6.40 12.69
CA THR A 98 -4.58 -7.34 13.74
C THR A 98 -4.05 -6.58 14.96
N ALA A 99 -4.74 -6.75 16.10
CA ALA A 99 -4.43 -6.08 17.36
C ALA A 99 -3.54 -6.95 18.25
N THR A 100 -2.41 -7.40 17.69
CA THR A 100 -1.42 -8.22 18.39
C THR A 100 -0.03 -7.69 18.06
N ALA A 101 0.78 -7.44 19.09
CA ALA A 101 2.15 -6.96 18.91
C ALA A 101 2.96 -7.91 18.02
N ASN A 102 3.81 -7.33 17.20
CA ASN A 102 4.70 -8.05 16.30
C ASN A 102 3.97 -8.98 15.30
N LYS A 103 2.79 -8.55 14.84
CA LYS A 103 2.05 -9.20 13.76
C LYS A 103 1.90 -8.24 12.58
N THR A 104 1.76 -8.81 11.40
CA THR A 104 1.70 -8.06 10.14
C THR A 104 0.43 -8.39 9.38
N ASP A 105 -0.18 -7.36 8.82
CA ASP A 105 -1.27 -7.46 7.86
C ASP A 105 -0.81 -6.91 6.50
N ILE A 106 -1.35 -7.44 5.41
CA ILE A 106 -1.12 -6.91 4.07
C ILE A 106 -2.46 -6.58 3.44
N PHE A 107 -2.57 -5.39 2.86
CA PHE A 107 -3.76 -4.92 2.15
C PHE A 107 -3.37 -4.46 0.75
N SER A 108 -4.18 -4.80 -0.24
CA SER A 108 -3.97 -4.37 -1.63
C SER A 108 -5.23 -3.72 -2.19
N PHE A 109 -5.04 -2.66 -2.97
CA PHE A 109 -6.12 -1.85 -3.52
C PHE A 109 -5.87 -1.54 -4.99
N ARG A 110 -6.97 -1.33 -5.73
CA ARG A 110 -6.93 -0.77 -7.08
C ARG A 110 -7.72 0.53 -7.13
N TYR A 111 -7.26 1.50 -7.89
CA TYR A 111 -7.96 2.76 -8.09
C TYR A 111 -8.84 2.70 -9.34
N ASN A 112 -10.12 3.00 -9.20
CA ASN A 112 -11.07 2.98 -10.31
C ASN A 112 -11.34 4.36 -10.95
N GLY A 113 -10.53 5.36 -10.58
CA GLY A 113 -10.71 6.76 -10.98
C GLY A 113 -11.43 7.62 -9.93
N SER A 114 -12.04 6.99 -8.92
CA SER A 114 -12.76 7.70 -7.85
C SER A 114 -12.36 7.21 -6.45
N VAL A 115 -12.26 5.90 -6.27
CA VAL A 115 -12.01 5.27 -4.97
C VAL A 115 -10.99 4.15 -5.09
N TRP A 116 -10.38 3.79 -3.96
CA TRP A 116 -9.48 2.67 -3.83
C TRP A 116 -10.24 1.43 -3.36
N GLN A 117 -10.43 0.49 -4.27
CA GLN A 117 -11.16 -0.76 -3.99
C GLN A 117 -10.20 -1.82 -3.45
N GLU A 118 -10.49 -2.37 -2.29
CA GLU A 118 -9.71 -3.49 -1.76
C GLU A 118 -9.85 -4.71 -2.68
N ILE A 119 -8.70 -5.24 -3.14
CA ILE A 119 -8.65 -6.45 -3.97
C ILE A 119 -8.14 -7.67 -3.22
N GLY A 120 -7.63 -7.50 -2.01
CA GLY A 120 -7.21 -8.62 -1.18
C GLY A 120 -6.56 -8.16 0.12
N ARG A 121 -6.55 -9.08 1.09
CA ARG A 121 -5.83 -8.91 2.36
C ARG A 121 -5.36 -10.25 2.90
N VAL A 122 -4.29 -10.20 3.66
CA VAL A 122 -3.85 -11.28 4.54
C VAL A 122 -3.56 -10.68 5.89
N GLN A 123 -4.07 -11.27 6.95
CA GLN A 123 -3.93 -10.74 8.30
C GLN A 123 -3.26 -11.74 9.23
N ASN A 124 -2.69 -11.22 10.32
CA ASN A 124 -2.08 -11.99 11.40
C ASN A 124 -0.87 -12.83 10.96
N LEU A 125 -0.08 -12.28 10.04
CA LEU A 125 1.19 -12.91 9.65
C LEU A 125 2.22 -12.79 10.78
N ALA A 126 3.05 -13.82 10.94
CA ALA A 126 4.20 -13.74 11.83
C ALA A 126 5.24 -12.77 11.26
N GLN A 127 5.82 -11.95 12.14
CA GLN A 127 6.97 -11.11 11.78
C GLN A 127 8.26 -11.91 11.98
N THR A 128 9.11 -11.86 11.02
CA THR A 128 10.43 -12.49 11.08
C THR A 128 11.54 -11.46 10.86
#